data_0986c203b18d184f521a9c0d8c14bf15
#
_entry.id   0986c203b18d184f521a9c0d8c14bf15
#
_cell.length_a   1.000
_cell.length_b   1.000
_cell.length_c   1.000
_cell.angle_alpha   90.00
_cell.angle_beta   90.00
_cell.angle_gamma   90.00
#
_symmetry.space_group_name_H-M   'P 1'
#
loop_
_entity.id
_entity.type
_entity.pdbx_description
1 polymer ?
#
loop_
_entity_poly.entity_id
_entity_poly.type
_entity_poly.pdbx_seq_one_letter_code
_entity_poly.pdbx_strand_id
1 'polypeptide(L)'
;MKKRIALDQIKAGTRFTEDVYVDDKNLLVPAKIAVKQKDIDVLKRWGVSHVLTEGGIVEDEAAPKAETGQVSIPKPQGFAGSRELYLRYTELVDRLTQIHATIRKGETAESKSVDQISQGVLALVREERDAAIAAILGSEATELNPARAGVNTAILSCVIGITLKLPPYRLAYLATGALLHDIGMMRMPDSIVKKQGGLTEDEAQKIRAHPLLSYRIITKELLYPDDVGVIGLQHHERWDGEGYPRRTAGKDIDVLARIVSVADAFEAMVSDKPYRNSMIGYAAMKALLSDNSRRFDPEIIKAFIKSMGIYPLGSTVLLNNAAIARVLETHPDAPLRPKLRIMVDEFGKRFQGEDGDVIDLLAEKTLFVARAIDPKEFMGA
;
A
#
# COMPACT_ATOMS: atom_id res chain seq x y z
N MET A 1 -8.52 -24.16 -34.56
CA MET A 1 -7.82 -23.29 -35.54
C MET A 1 -8.18 -21.84 -35.20
N LYS A 2 -7.22 -20.99 -34.90
CA LYS A 2 -7.52 -19.60 -34.52
C LYS A 2 -8.21 -18.84 -35.66
N LYS A 3 -9.36 -18.25 -35.35
CA LYS A 3 -10.12 -17.37 -36.26
C LYS A 3 -9.66 -15.94 -36.09
N ARG A 4 -9.72 -15.16 -37.18
CA ARG A 4 -9.45 -13.71 -37.15
C ARG A 4 -10.77 -12.95 -36.97
N ILE A 5 -10.84 -12.09 -35.96
CA ILE A 5 -11.98 -11.20 -35.75
C ILE A 5 -11.48 -9.76 -35.90
N ALA A 6 -12.16 -9.00 -36.76
CA ALA A 6 -11.78 -7.63 -37.05
C ALA A 6 -12.02 -6.73 -35.83
N LEU A 7 -11.13 -5.77 -35.61
CA LEU A 7 -11.17 -4.90 -34.42
C LEU A 7 -12.40 -3.99 -34.39
N ASP A 8 -12.98 -3.66 -35.52
CA ASP A 8 -14.23 -2.88 -35.66
C ASP A 8 -15.48 -3.63 -35.17
N GLN A 9 -15.42 -4.97 -35.11
CA GLN A 9 -16.48 -5.82 -34.55
C GLN A 9 -16.42 -5.93 -33.03
N ILE A 10 -15.36 -5.44 -32.39
CA ILE A 10 -15.12 -5.54 -30.96
C ILE A 10 -15.42 -4.18 -30.29
N LYS A 11 -16.37 -4.19 -29.36
CA LYS A 11 -16.75 -3.03 -28.54
C LYS A 11 -16.33 -3.26 -27.09
N ALA A 12 -16.22 -2.18 -26.32
CA ALA A 12 -16.07 -2.32 -24.88
C ALA A 12 -17.24 -3.12 -24.30
N GLY A 13 -16.93 -4.15 -23.49
CA GLY A 13 -17.93 -5.09 -22.98
C GLY A 13 -18.02 -6.41 -23.78
N THR A 14 -17.51 -6.47 -25.02
CA THR A 14 -17.50 -7.72 -25.81
C THR A 14 -16.79 -8.83 -25.04
N ARG A 15 -17.41 -10.02 -24.99
CA ARG A 15 -16.85 -11.22 -24.38
C ARG A 15 -16.69 -12.31 -25.43
N PHE A 16 -15.73 -13.18 -25.20
CA PHE A 16 -15.44 -14.31 -26.09
C PHE A 16 -15.58 -15.63 -25.36
N THR A 17 -15.95 -16.70 -26.08
CA THR A 17 -16.08 -18.04 -25.50
C THR A 17 -14.71 -18.65 -25.16
N GLU A 18 -13.66 -18.24 -25.84
CA GLU A 18 -12.28 -18.70 -25.67
C GLU A 18 -11.32 -17.53 -25.60
N ASP A 19 -10.08 -17.77 -25.21
CA ASP A 19 -9.03 -16.76 -25.09
C ASP A 19 -8.81 -16.00 -26.39
N VAL A 20 -8.54 -14.70 -26.27
CA VAL A 20 -8.29 -13.79 -27.39
C VAL A 20 -6.84 -13.31 -27.37
N TYR A 21 -6.18 -13.38 -28.50
CA TYR A 21 -4.77 -13.04 -28.67
C TYR A 21 -4.58 -11.90 -29.67
N VAL A 22 -3.56 -11.08 -29.48
CA VAL A 22 -3.16 -10.04 -30.44
C VAL A 22 -2.40 -10.65 -31.62
N ASP A 23 -1.61 -11.69 -31.32
CA ASP A 23 -0.87 -12.51 -32.27
C ASP A 23 -0.82 -13.97 -31.76
N ASP A 24 0.02 -14.83 -32.34
CA ASP A 24 0.06 -16.25 -31.99
C ASP A 24 0.49 -16.54 -30.53
N LYS A 25 1.08 -15.57 -29.84
CA LYS A 25 1.68 -15.75 -28.50
C LYS A 25 1.14 -14.81 -27.45
N ASN A 26 0.69 -13.60 -27.82
CA ASN A 26 0.35 -12.55 -26.87
C ASN A 26 -1.16 -12.56 -26.56
N LEU A 27 -1.52 -12.99 -25.35
CA LEU A 27 -2.88 -12.98 -24.84
C LEU A 27 -3.37 -11.53 -24.65
N LEU A 28 -4.52 -11.19 -25.25
CA LEU A 28 -5.20 -9.91 -25.06
C LEU A 28 -6.18 -9.98 -23.89
N VAL A 29 -7.10 -10.95 -23.93
CA VAL A 29 -8.15 -11.11 -22.93
C VAL A 29 -8.46 -12.61 -22.78
N PRO A 30 -8.51 -13.15 -21.55
CA PRO A 30 -8.97 -14.50 -21.28
C PRO A 30 -10.43 -14.73 -21.69
N ALA A 31 -10.80 -15.98 -21.91
CA ALA A 31 -12.17 -16.40 -22.19
C ALA A 31 -13.15 -15.83 -21.15
N LYS A 32 -14.34 -15.42 -21.61
CA LYS A 32 -15.45 -14.87 -20.82
C LYS A 32 -15.17 -13.55 -20.09
N ILE A 33 -13.99 -12.96 -20.23
CA ILE A 33 -13.67 -11.63 -19.70
C ILE A 33 -14.04 -10.57 -20.74
N ALA A 34 -14.68 -9.49 -20.30
CA ALA A 34 -15.07 -8.38 -21.17
C ALA A 34 -13.86 -7.56 -21.62
N VAL A 35 -13.76 -7.30 -22.93
CA VAL A 35 -12.75 -6.40 -23.50
C VAL A 35 -12.99 -4.98 -22.99
N LYS A 36 -11.98 -4.31 -22.48
CA LYS A 36 -12.07 -2.94 -21.99
C LYS A 36 -11.83 -1.94 -23.09
N GLN A 37 -12.41 -0.73 -23.00
CA GLN A 37 -12.19 0.33 -23.97
C GLN A 37 -10.69 0.65 -24.16
N LYS A 38 -9.94 0.66 -23.05
CA LYS A 38 -8.49 0.90 -23.08
C LYS A 38 -7.71 -0.12 -23.93
N ASP A 39 -8.15 -1.37 -23.95
CA ASP A 39 -7.49 -2.44 -24.71
C ASP A 39 -7.71 -2.22 -26.21
N ILE A 40 -8.93 -1.81 -26.60
CA ILE A 40 -9.26 -1.45 -27.97
C ILE A 40 -8.44 -0.21 -28.45
N ASP A 41 -8.31 0.80 -27.59
CA ASP A 41 -7.57 2.02 -27.90
C ASP A 41 -6.06 1.75 -28.08
N VAL A 42 -5.51 0.84 -27.29
CA VAL A 42 -4.11 0.37 -27.42
C VAL A 42 -3.92 -0.37 -28.75
N LEU A 43 -4.82 -1.28 -29.10
CA LEU A 43 -4.74 -2.04 -30.35
C LEU A 43 -4.83 -1.12 -31.58
N LYS A 44 -5.73 -0.12 -31.55
CA LYS A 44 -5.82 0.90 -32.60
C LYS A 44 -4.54 1.70 -32.76
N ARG A 45 -3.94 2.11 -31.63
CA ARG A 45 -2.67 2.85 -31.62
C ARG A 45 -1.49 2.05 -32.16
N TRP A 46 -1.52 0.72 -31.98
CA TRP A 46 -0.50 -0.20 -32.50
C TRP A 46 -0.77 -0.64 -33.95
N GLY A 47 -1.86 -0.15 -34.57
CA GLY A 47 -2.21 -0.51 -35.94
C GLY A 47 -2.71 -1.94 -36.11
N VAL A 48 -3.15 -2.58 -35.03
CA VAL A 48 -3.70 -3.94 -35.07
C VAL A 48 -5.10 -3.89 -35.64
N SER A 49 -5.33 -4.60 -36.76
CA SER A 49 -6.62 -4.61 -37.47
C SER A 49 -7.53 -5.77 -37.07
N HIS A 50 -7.00 -6.81 -36.44
CA HIS A 50 -7.74 -8.01 -36.04
C HIS A 50 -7.10 -8.68 -34.84
N VAL A 51 -7.90 -9.47 -34.10
CA VAL A 51 -7.44 -10.35 -33.01
C VAL A 51 -7.68 -11.81 -33.39
N LEU A 52 -7.02 -12.71 -32.68
CA LEU A 52 -7.06 -14.15 -32.91
C LEU A 52 -7.77 -14.85 -31.75
N THR A 53 -8.71 -15.75 -32.01
CA THR A 53 -9.37 -16.61 -31.03
C THR A 53 -9.81 -17.94 -31.64
N GLU A 54 -9.92 -18.97 -30.83
CA GLU A 54 -10.54 -20.23 -31.27
C GLU A 54 -12.06 -20.24 -31.02
N GLY A 55 -12.55 -19.27 -30.24
CA GLY A 55 -13.96 -19.09 -29.92
C GLY A 55 -14.71 -18.10 -30.81
N GLY A 56 -15.86 -17.65 -30.34
CA GLY A 56 -16.73 -16.64 -30.95
C GLY A 56 -17.08 -15.54 -29.95
N ILE A 57 -17.67 -14.47 -30.46
CA ILE A 57 -18.26 -13.42 -29.63
C ILE A 57 -19.50 -14.02 -28.95
N VAL A 58 -19.64 -13.80 -27.63
CA VAL A 58 -20.84 -14.15 -26.89
C VAL A 58 -21.90 -13.08 -27.20
N GLU A 59 -22.97 -13.44 -27.91
CA GLU A 59 -24.13 -12.57 -28.06
C GLU A 59 -24.89 -12.52 -26.72
N ASP A 60 -25.15 -11.31 -26.20
CA ASP A 60 -25.85 -11.09 -24.94
C ASP A 60 -27.28 -11.69 -24.99
N GLU A 61 -27.52 -12.75 -24.25
CA GLU A 61 -28.86 -13.03 -23.75
C GLU A 61 -29.15 -12.05 -22.59
N ALA A 62 -30.32 -11.42 -22.65
CA ALA A 62 -30.81 -10.36 -21.78
C ALA A 62 -30.39 -10.51 -20.30
N ALA A 63 -29.93 -9.42 -19.72
CA ALA A 63 -29.57 -9.30 -18.30
C ALA A 63 -30.60 -9.98 -17.37
N PRO A 64 -30.21 -10.93 -16.52
CA PRO A 64 -31.10 -11.41 -15.46
C PRO A 64 -31.33 -10.26 -14.45
N LYS A 65 -32.62 -10.08 -14.11
CA LYS A 65 -33.09 -9.15 -13.09
C LYS A 65 -32.32 -9.36 -11.80
N ALA A 66 -31.93 -8.24 -11.17
CA ALA A 66 -31.24 -8.19 -9.89
C ALA A 66 -31.94 -9.06 -8.84
N GLU A 67 -31.36 -10.19 -8.54
CA GLU A 67 -31.48 -10.82 -7.24
C GLU A 67 -30.49 -10.14 -6.30
N THR A 68 -30.99 -9.71 -5.13
CA THR A 68 -30.23 -9.17 -4.02
C THR A 68 -29.32 -10.25 -3.41
N GLY A 69 -28.36 -10.71 -4.19
CA GLY A 69 -27.26 -11.56 -3.76
C GLY A 69 -26.03 -10.68 -3.52
N GLN A 70 -25.39 -10.86 -2.39
CA GLN A 70 -24.14 -10.23 -2.03
C GLN A 70 -23.17 -10.22 -3.23
N VAL A 71 -22.87 -9.01 -3.73
CA VAL A 71 -21.88 -8.83 -4.79
C VAL A 71 -20.53 -9.31 -4.24
N SER A 72 -20.07 -10.46 -4.72
CA SER A 72 -18.77 -10.99 -4.32
C SER A 72 -17.69 -10.17 -5.02
N ILE A 73 -17.14 -9.17 -4.32
CA ILE A 73 -15.95 -8.45 -4.78
C ILE A 73 -14.78 -9.45 -4.81
N PRO A 74 -14.21 -9.76 -5.98
CA PRO A 74 -13.08 -10.69 -6.06
C PRO A 74 -11.87 -10.06 -5.36
N LYS A 75 -11.19 -10.85 -4.52
CA LYS A 75 -9.91 -10.47 -3.92
C LYS A 75 -8.89 -10.25 -5.04
N PRO A 76 -8.18 -9.10 -5.11
CA PRO A 76 -7.12 -8.90 -6.09
C PRO A 76 -6.04 -9.97 -5.97
N GLN A 77 -5.50 -10.42 -7.10
CA GLN A 77 -4.29 -11.25 -7.09
C GLN A 77 -3.18 -10.43 -6.41
N GLY A 78 -2.52 -11.02 -5.40
CA GLY A 78 -1.45 -10.36 -4.65
C GLY A 78 -1.82 -9.86 -3.25
N PHE A 79 -3.11 -9.74 -2.88
CA PHE A 79 -3.48 -9.37 -1.52
C PHE A 79 -3.15 -10.50 -0.53
N ALA A 80 -2.18 -10.25 0.37
CA ALA A 80 -1.83 -11.20 1.42
C ALA A 80 -2.83 -11.06 2.58
N GLY A 81 -3.66 -12.06 2.80
CA GLY A 81 -4.66 -12.06 3.88
C GLY A 81 -5.95 -12.77 3.49
N SER A 82 -6.87 -12.88 4.45
CA SER A 82 -8.20 -13.45 4.21
C SER A 82 -9.06 -12.52 3.35
N ARG A 83 -10.14 -13.07 2.76
CA ARG A 83 -11.15 -12.25 2.07
C ARG A 83 -11.82 -11.26 3.04
N GLU A 84 -12.02 -11.65 4.28
CA GLU A 84 -12.62 -10.81 5.31
C GLU A 84 -11.73 -9.61 5.62
N LEU A 85 -10.44 -9.83 5.81
CA LEU A 85 -9.45 -8.74 5.97
C LEU A 85 -9.50 -7.76 4.79
N TYR A 86 -9.53 -8.28 3.55
CA TYR A 86 -9.62 -7.45 2.36
C TYR A 86 -10.85 -6.56 2.36
N LEU A 87 -12.02 -7.11 2.71
CA LEU A 87 -13.28 -6.35 2.74
C LEU A 87 -13.23 -5.27 3.83
N ARG A 88 -12.77 -5.60 5.04
CA ARG A 88 -12.59 -4.65 6.15
C ARG A 88 -11.63 -3.52 5.77
N TYR A 89 -10.49 -3.86 5.20
CA TYR A 89 -9.50 -2.88 4.74
C TYR A 89 -10.07 -1.96 3.66
N THR A 90 -10.73 -2.52 2.65
CA THR A 90 -11.32 -1.76 1.54
C THR A 90 -12.42 -0.81 2.06
N GLU A 91 -13.26 -1.26 2.98
CA GLU A 91 -14.28 -0.42 3.62
C GLU A 91 -13.67 0.80 4.32
N LEU A 92 -12.55 0.62 5.04
CA LEU A 92 -11.85 1.75 5.69
C LEU A 92 -11.34 2.77 4.65
N VAL A 93 -10.77 2.29 3.55
CA VAL A 93 -10.28 3.14 2.46
C VAL A 93 -11.44 3.88 1.78
N ASP A 94 -12.54 3.21 1.50
CA ASP A 94 -13.72 3.82 0.84
C ASP A 94 -14.35 4.90 1.72
N ARG A 95 -14.51 4.64 3.01
CA ARG A 95 -15.02 5.63 3.98
C ARG A 95 -14.11 6.85 4.08
N LEU A 96 -12.78 6.67 4.14
CA LEU A 96 -11.83 7.79 4.16
C LEU A 96 -11.85 8.56 2.83
N THR A 97 -12.04 7.87 1.70
CA THR A 97 -12.23 8.50 0.38
C THR A 97 -13.46 9.41 0.36
N GLN A 98 -14.57 9.00 0.99
CA GLN A 98 -15.76 9.85 1.12
C GLN A 98 -15.48 11.09 1.96
N ILE A 99 -14.77 10.96 3.08
CA ILE A 99 -14.36 12.10 3.92
C ILE A 99 -13.47 13.06 3.11
N HIS A 100 -12.49 12.55 2.37
CA HIS A 100 -11.64 13.35 1.49
C HIS A 100 -12.47 14.12 0.44
N ALA A 101 -13.47 13.47 -0.17
CA ALA A 101 -14.35 14.10 -1.14
C ALA A 101 -15.22 15.23 -0.51
N THR A 102 -15.74 15.03 0.70
CA THR A 102 -16.49 16.04 1.45
C THR A 102 -15.62 17.27 1.76
N ILE A 103 -14.43 17.05 2.33
CA ILE A 103 -13.49 18.13 2.65
C ILE A 103 -13.05 18.88 1.38
N ARG A 104 -12.81 18.17 0.26
CA ARG A 104 -12.42 18.79 -1.02
C ARG A 104 -13.49 19.74 -1.57
N LYS A 105 -14.76 19.43 -1.37
CA LYS A 105 -15.88 20.32 -1.75
C LYS A 105 -16.02 21.58 -0.89
N GLY A 106 -15.25 21.69 0.19
CA GLY A 106 -15.35 22.77 1.14
C GLY A 106 -16.35 22.52 2.27
N GLU A 107 -16.93 21.32 2.30
CA GLU A 107 -17.89 20.89 3.31
C GLU A 107 -17.15 20.33 4.54
N THR A 108 -17.82 20.29 5.69
CA THR A 108 -17.30 19.69 6.93
C THR A 108 -17.75 18.24 7.02
N ALA A 109 -16.79 17.34 7.26
CA ALA A 109 -17.11 15.93 7.52
C ALA A 109 -17.46 15.73 9.01
N GLU A 110 -18.22 14.68 9.31
CA GLU A 110 -18.55 14.32 10.68
C GLU A 110 -17.37 13.61 11.35
N SER A 111 -16.92 14.12 12.52
CA SER A 111 -15.86 13.47 13.31
C SER A 111 -16.20 12.03 13.70
N LYS A 112 -17.48 11.73 13.96
CA LYS A 112 -17.94 10.35 14.21
C LYS A 112 -17.56 9.37 13.11
N SER A 113 -17.60 9.79 11.85
CA SER A 113 -17.22 8.94 10.71
C SER A 113 -15.71 8.65 10.72
N VAL A 114 -14.88 9.64 11.10
CA VAL A 114 -13.44 9.46 11.29
C VAL A 114 -13.14 8.53 12.46
N ASP A 115 -13.87 8.69 13.60
CA ASP A 115 -13.72 7.82 14.77
C ASP A 115 -14.01 6.36 14.45
N GLN A 116 -15.02 6.08 13.63
CA GLN A 116 -15.32 4.71 13.18
C GLN A 116 -14.18 4.12 12.36
N ILE A 117 -13.54 4.91 11.49
CA ILE A 117 -12.40 4.45 10.69
C ILE A 117 -11.20 4.18 11.61
N SER A 118 -10.88 5.09 12.56
CA SER A 118 -9.76 4.92 13.48
C SER A 118 -9.94 3.71 14.40
N GLN A 119 -11.16 3.47 14.89
CA GLN A 119 -11.51 2.25 15.63
C GLN A 119 -11.35 0.99 14.78
N GLY A 120 -11.79 1.04 13.52
CA GLY A 120 -11.61 -0.06 12.57
C GLY A 120 -10.14 -0.38 12.30
N VAL A 121 -9.29 0.63 12.14
CA VAL A 121 -7.82 0.47 12.02
C VAL A 121 -7.23 -0.20 13.27
N LEU A 122 -7.60 0.28 14.46
CA LEU A 122 -7.12 -0.29 15.73
C LEU A 122 -7.57 -1.75 15.93
N ALA A 123 -8.81 -2.07 15.57
CA ALA A 123 -9.32 -3.44 15.61
C ALA A 123 -8.53 -4.34 14.67
N LEU A 124 -8.36 -3.91 13.42
CA LEU A 124 -7.62 -4.64 12.39
C LEU A 124 -6.17 -4.93 12.81
N VAL A 125 -5.48 -3.94 13.38
CA VAL A 125 -4.10 -4.12 13.86
C VAL A 125 -4.02 -5.05 15.07
N ARG A 126 -5.03 -5.07 15.96
CA ARG A 126 -5.05 -5.97 17.12
C ARG A 126 -5.35 -7.41 16.76
N GLU A 127 -6.24 -7.62 15.80
CA GLU A 127 -6.75 -8.94 15.43
C GLU A 127 -5.90 -9.60 14.34
N GLU A 128 -5.46 -8.83 13.33
CA GLU A 128 -4.84 -9.38 12.12
C GLU A 128 -3.60 -8.57 11.69
N ARG A 129 -2.76 -8.17 12.66
CA ARG A 129 -1.59 -7.30 12.46
C ARG A 129 -0.73 -7.70 11.27
N ASP A 130 -0.29 -8.96 11.25
CA ASP A 130 0.70 -9.43 10.27
C ASP A 130 0.10 -9.52 8.86
N ALA A 131 -1.17 -9.90 8.78
CA ALA A 131 -1.90 -9.91 7.52
C ALA A 131 -2.18 -8.48 7.00
N ALA A 132 -2.45 -7.51 7.89
CA ALA A 132 -2.60 -6.11 7.52
C ALA A 132 -1.29 -5.51 6.98
N ILE A 133 -0.16 -5.81 7.61
CA ILE A 133 1.18 -5.42 7.13
C ILE A 133 1.48 -6.05 5.76
N ALA A 134 1.25 -7.35 5.63
CA ALA A 134 1.48 -8.07 4.38
C ALA A 134 0.58 -7.53 3.23
N ALA A 135 -0.64 -7.10 3.54
CA ALA A 135 -1.52 -6.46 2.58
C ALA A 135 -0.98 -5.11 2.06
N ILE A 136 -0.34 -4.31 2.92
CA ILE A 136 0.32 -3.06 2.52
C ILE A 136 1.49 -3.36 1.59
N LEU A 137 2.34 -4.34 1.94
CA LEU A 137 3.56 -4.67 1.21
C LEU A 137 3.32 -5.41 -0.11
N GLY A 138 2.21 -6.16 -0.22
CA GLY A 138 1.83 -6.92 -1.41
C GLY A 138 0.82 -6.23 -2.32
N SER A 139 0.49 -4.97 -2.08
CA SER A 139 -0.52 -4.25 -2.86
C SER A 139 0.05 -3.78 -4.20
N GLU A 140 -0.39 -4.38 -5.30
CA GLU A 140 -0.19 -3.86 -6.66
C GLU A 140 -1.22 -2.76 -6.96
N ALA A 141 -1.08 -1.60 -6.31
CA ALA A 141 -1.97 -0.47 -6.55
C ALA A 141 -1.47 0.34 -7.75
N THR A 142 -2.22 0.33 -8.85
CA THR A 142 -1.87 1.04 -10.09
C THR A 142 -2.25 2.53 -10.06
N GLU A 143 -2.96 3.01 -9.03
CA GLU A 143 -3.45 4.38 -8.94
C GLU A 143 -3.12 5.01 -7.58
N LEU A 144 -2.75 6.30 -7.61
CA LEU A 144 -2.61 7.12 -6.41
C LEU A 144 -3.97 7.23 -5.71
N ASN A 145 -4.06 6.70 -4.51
CA ASN A 145 -5.22 6.86 -3.65
C ASN A 145 -4.78 7.43 -2.30
N PRO A 146 -4.96 8.75 -2.04
CA PRO A 146 -4.58 9.38 -0.77
C PRO A 146 -5.26 8.76 0.45
N ALA A 147 -6.49 8.25 0.30
CA ALA A 147 -7.18 7.59 1.41
C ALA A 147 -6.52 6.24 1.74
N ARG A 148 -6.08 5.49 0.73
CA ARG A 148 -5.31 4.26 0.95
C ARG A 148 -3.99 4.56 1.67
N ALA A 149 -3.25 5.57 1.23
CA ALA A 149 -2.02 6.00 1.90
C ALA A 149 -2.29 6.37 3.36
N GLY A 150 -3.35 7.12 3.63
CA GLY A 150 -3.77 7.47 5.00
C GLY A 150 -4.10 6.25 5.86
N VAL A 151 -4.85 5.28 5.34
CA VAL A 151 -5.16 4.02 6.06
C VAL A 151 -3.89 3.21 6.30
N ASN A 152 -3.01 3.08 5.30
CA ASN A 152 -1.73 2.37 5.43
C ASN A 152 -0.84 3.02 6.50
N THR A 153 -0.70 4.35 6.44
CA THR A 153 0.07 5.12 7.43
C THR A 153 -0.51 4.95 8.83
N ALA A 154 -1.84 4.92 8.98
CA ALA A 154 -2.49 4.70 10.27
C ALA A 154 -2.25 3.28 10.81
N ILE A 155 -2.34 2.25 9.97
CA ILE A 155 -2.02 0.86 10.35
C ILE A 155 -0.57 0.78 10.85
N LEU A 156 0.39 1.26 10.06
CA LEU A 156 1.81 1.23 10.40
C LEU A 156 2.11 2.03 11.67
N SER A 157 1.51 3.22 11.83
CA SER A 157 1.62 4.04 13.03
C SER A 157 1.11 3.32 14.28
N CYS A 158 -0.06 2.68 14.19
CA CYS A 158 -0.64 1.90 15.30
C CYS A 158 0.25 0.70 15.67
N VAL A 159 0.86 0.03 14.70
CA VAL A 159 1.82 -1.07 14.94
C VAL A 159 3.04 -0.56 15.73
N ILE A 160 3.59 0.60 15.37
CA ILE A 160 4.69 1.25 16.12
C ILE A 160 4.21 1.64 17.52
N GLY A 161 3.04 2.30 17.63
CA GLY A 161 2.49 2.77 18.89
C GLY A 161 2.22 1.65 19.90
N ILE A 162 1.72 0.49 19.44
CA ILE A 162 1.54 -0.72 20.26
C ILE A 162 2.90 -1.26 20.73
N THR A 163 3.90 -1.28 19.87
CA THR A 163 5.27 -1.72 20.20
C THR A 163 5.91 -0.81 21.25
N LEU A 164 5.63 0.50 21.19
CA LEU A 164 6.03 1.50 22.19
C LEU A 164 5.16 1.46 23.47
N LYS A 165 4.15 0.60 23.53
CA LYS A 165 3.21 0.46 24.64
C LYS A 165 2.47 1.78 24.96
N LEU A 166 2.08 2.52 23.94
CA LEU A 166 1.28 3.72 24.15
C LEU A 166 -0.05 3.40 24.84
N PRO A 167 -0.53 4.25 25.77
CA PRO A 167 -1.81 4.02 26.42
C PRO A 167 -2.98 4.13 25.41
N PRO A 168 -4.13 3.49 25.68
CA PRO A 168 -5.24 3.38 24.73
C PRO A 168 -5.71 4.71 24.13
N TYR A 169 -5.79 5.77 24.93
CA TYR A 169 -6.20 7.09 24.45
C TYR A 169 -5.19 7.69 23.46
N ARG A 170 -3.88 7.50 23.68
CA ARG A 170 -2.84 7.96 22.74
C ARG A 170 -2.82 7.15 21.48
N LEU A 171 -3.12 5.85 21.54
CA LEU A 171 -3.31 5.02 20.34
C LEU A 171 -4.52 5.49 19.51
N ALA A 172 -5.63 5.90 20.15
CA ALA A 172 -6.76 6.49 19.46
C ALA A 172 -6.38 7.82 18.76
N TYR A 173 -5.68 8.72 19.46
CA TYR A 173 -5.17 9.96 18.87
C TYR A 173 -4.21 9.70 17.72
N LEU A 174 -3.30 8.73 17.88
CA LEU A 174 -2.36 8.31 16.83
C LEU A 174 -3.09 7.81 15.59
N ALA A 175 -4.07 6.92 15.76
CA ALA A 175 -4.85 6.38 14.64
C ALA A 175 -5.58 7.50 13.89
N THR A 176 -6.29 8.37 14.63
CA THR A 176 -7.03 9.49 14.03
C THR A 176 -6.09 10.49 13.35
N GLY A 177 -5.00 10.88 14.02
CA GLY A 177 -4.02 11.82 13.46
C GLY A 177 -3.30 11.27 12.23
N ALA A 178 -2.96 9.98 12.23
CA ALA A 178 -2.36 9.32 11.09
C ALA A 178 -3.31 9.19 9.89
N LEU A 179 -4.62 8.95 10.11
CA LEU A 179 -5.62 8.97 9.04
C LEU A 179 -5.75 10.36 8.39
N LEU A 180 -5.58 11.41 9.18
CA LEU A 180 -5.86 12.79 8.77
C LEU A 180 -4.59 13.63 8.54
N HIS A 181 -3.37 13.06 8.66
CA HIS A 181 -2.12 13.83 8.59
C HIS A 181 -2.04 14.69 7.33
N ASP A 182 -2.49 14.17 6.20
CA ASP A 182 -2.47 14.79 4.89
C ASP A 182 -3.82 15.39 4.43
N ILE A 183 -4.82 15.50 5.34
CA ILE A 183 -6.15 15.99 4.97
C ILE A 183 -6.13 17.40 4.37
N GLY A 184 -5.12 18.20 4.71
CA GLY A 184 -4.88 19.53 4.13
C GLY A 184 -4.62 19.50 2.63
N MET A 185 -4.14 18.38 2.07
CA MET A 185 -3.97 18.20 0.63
C MET A 185 -5.32 18.27 -0.13
N MET A 186 -6.44 17.98 0.56
CA MET A 186 -7.78 18.10 -0.04
C MET A 186 -8.18 19.54 -0.35
N ARG A 187 -7.51 20.53 0.23
CA ARG A 187 -7.70 21.97 -0.04
C ARG A 187 -6.69 22.53 -1.05
N MET A 188 -5.76 21.71 -1.54
CA MET A 188 -4.80 22.14 -2.57
C MET A 188 -5.43 22.15 -3.95
N PRO A 189 -5.01 23.09 -4.84
CA PRO A 189 -5.47 23.12 -6.22
C PRO A 189 -5.11 21.83 -6.97
N ASP A 190 -6.07 21.24 -7.67
CA ASP A 190 -5.88 20.04 -8.48
C ASP A 190 -4.75 20.21 -9.52
N SER A 191 -4.55 21.42 -10.04
CA SER A 191 -3.47 21.77 -11.00
C SER A 191 -2.07 21.52 -10.43
N ILE A 192 -1.91 21.56 -9.10
CA ILE A 192 -0.63 21.29 -8.43
C ILE A 192 -0.55 19.81 -8.02
N VAL A 193 -1.62 19.29 -7.40
CA VAL A 193 -1.64 17.91 -6.88
C VAL A 193 -1.55 16.86 -7.98
N LYS A 194 -2.21 17.12 -9.14
CA LYS A 194 -2.24 16.20 -10.29
C LYS A 194 -1.17 16.51 -11.35
N LYS A 195 -0.27 17.44 -11.08
CA LYS A 195 0.76 17.83 -12.05
C LYS A 195 1.68 16.67 -12.38
N GLN A 196 1.84 16.38 -13.66
CA GLN A 196 2.84 15.46 -14.17
C GLN A 196 4.17 16.20 -14.37
N GLY A 197 5.24 15.70 -13.74
CA GLY A 197 6.57 16.32 -13.79
C GLY A 197 6.96 17.07 -12.53
N GLY A 198 8.06 17.81 -12.58
CA GLY A 198 8.60 18.55 -11.43
C GLY A 198 7.73 19.75 -11.03
N LEU A 199 7.66 19.99 -9.72
CA LEU A 199 7.02 21.19 -9.17
C LEU A 199 7.98 22.39 -9.28
N THR A 200 7.42 23.57 -9.56
CA THR A 200 8.17 24.82 -9.38
C THR A 200 8.37 25.10 -7.89
N GLU A 201 9.28 26.01 -7.55
CA GLU A 201 9.53 26.42 -6.14
C GLU A 201 8.24 26.94 -5.49
N ASP A 202 7.47 27.78 -6.19
CA ASP A 202 6.19 28.32 -5.70
C ASP A 202 5.15 27.22 -5.46
N GLU A 203 5.07 26.23 -6.37
CA GLU A 203 4.16 25.09 -6.21
C GLU A 203 4.59 24.20 -5.03
N ALA A 204 5.89 23.95 -4.89
CA ALA A 204 6.43 23.20 -3.77
C ALA A 204 6.16 23.92 -2.43
N GLN A 205 6.31 25.25 -2.38
CA GLN A 205 5.99 26.05 -1.21
C GLN A 205 4.50 25.98 -0.85
N LYS A 206 3.60 26.00 -1.83
CA LYS A 206 2.16 25.82 -1.61
C LYS A 206 1.86 24.46 -1.02
N ILE A 207 2.45 23.38 -1.56
CA ILE A 207 2.29 22.04 -0.99
C ILE A 207 2.80 21.97 0.45
N ARG A 208 3.93 22.59 0.77
CA ARG A 208 4.47 22.65 2.15
C ARG A 208 3.55 23.36 3.14
N ALA A 209 2.48 24.00 2.69
CA ALA A 209 1.47 24.59 3.57
C ALA A 209 0.40 23.57 4.03
N HIS A 210 0.31 22.37 3.43
CA HIS A 210 -0.72 21.38 3.81
C HIS A 210 -0.68 20.97 5.29
N PRO A 211 0.46 20.91 6.03
CA PRO A 211 0.44 20.58 7.45
C PRO A 211 -0.33 21.62 8.28
N LEU A 212 -0.21 22.90 7.95
CA LEU A 212 -0.98 23.96 8.59
C LEU A 212 -2.47 23.82 8.29
N LEU A 213 -2.82 23.47 7.06
CA LEU A 213 -4.21 23.21 6.66
C LEU A 213 -4.74 21.95 7.34
N SER A 214 -3.96 20.88 7.43
CA SER A 214 -4.33 19.66 8.15
C SER A 214 -4.64 19.97 9.61
N TYR A 215 -3.75 20.67 10.30
CA TYR A 215 -3.99 21.11 11.67
C TYR A 215 -5.29 21.89 11.82
N ARG A 216 -5.54 22.86 10.93
CA ARG A 216 -6.75 23.69 10.96
C ARG A 216 -8.01 22.85 10.74
N ILE A 217 -8.02 21.96 9.74
CA ILE A 217 -9.16 21.08 9.47
C ILE A 217 -9.42 20.17 10.68
N ILE A 218 -8.39 19.54 11.22
CA ILE A 218 -8.50 18.63 12.37
C ILE A 218 -9.04 19.34 13.59
N THR A 219 -8.51 20.53 13.95
CA THR A 219 -8.86 21.19 15.21
C THR A 219 -10.06 22.13 15.13
N LYS A 220 -10.31 22.77 13.98
CA LYS A 220 -11.36 23.79 13.85
C LYS A 220 -12.58 23.34 13.07
N GLU A 221 -12.43 22.39 12.14
CA GLU A 221 -13.56 21.89 11.35
C GLU A 221 -14.07 20.55 11.91
N LEU A 222 -13.15 19.61 12.24
CA LEU A 222 -13.50 18.31 12.82
C LEU A 222 -13.55 18.32 14.36
N LEU A 223 -13.12 19.40 14.99
CA LEU A 223 -13.15 19.63 16.44
C LEU A 223 -12.39 18.61 17.30
N TYR A 224 -11.34 18.01 16.76
CA TYR A 224 -10.45 17.15 17.52
C TYR A 224 -9.52 17.96 18.45
N PRO A 225 -9.03 17.35 19.54
CA PRO A 225 -8.03 17.97 20.43
C PRO A 225 -6.76 18.37 19.68
N ASP A 226 -6.05 19.36 20.22
CA ASP A 226 -4.76 19.82 19.69
C ASP A 226 -3.74 18.69 19.53
N ASP A 227 -3.71 17.72 20.45
CA ASP A 227 -2.83 16.53 20.37
C ASP A 227 -3.00 15.75 19.05
N VAL A 228 -4.22 15.71 18.48
CA VAL A 228 -4.48 15.08 17.17
C VAL A 228 -4.05 16.03 16.05
N GLY A 229 -4.34 17.33 16.18
CA GLY A 229 -3.96 18.34 15.19
C GLY A 229 -2.47 18.46 15.00
N VAL A 230 -1.69 18.39 16.09
CA VAL A 230 -0.22 18.49 16.08
C VAL A 230 0.40 17.38 15.23
N ILE A 231 -0.21 16.19 15.13
CA ILE A 231 0.26 15.14 14.24
C ILE A 231 0.25 15.63 12.79
N GLY A 232 -0.89 16.18 12.32
CA GLY A 232 -0.99 16.74 10.97
C GLY A 232 -0.05 17.93 10.75
N LEU A 233 0.22 18.73 11.78
CA LEU A 233 1.13 19.87 11.71
C LEU A 233 2.61 19.48 11.59
N GLN A 234 3.04 18.44 12.32
CA GLN A 234 4.45 18.15 12.54
C GLN A 234 4.97 16.89 11.83
N HIS A 235 4.15 16.12 11.09
CA HIS A 235 4.60 14.87 10.46
C HIS A 235 5.70 15.05 9.41
N HIS A 236 5.92 16.27 8.92
CA HIS A 236 7.03 16.63 8.04
C HIS A 236 8.18 17.36 8.76
N GLU A 237 8.08 17.54 10.07
CA GLU A 237 9.24 17.97 10.84
C GLU A 237 10.28 16.84 10.89
N ARG A 238 11.55 17.23 11.00
CA ARG A 238 12.67 16.29 10.97
C ARG A 238 13.41 16.34 12.31
N TRP A 239 13.95 15.21 12.70
CA TRP A 239 14.70 15.11 13.96
C TRP A 239 15.87 16.11 14.04
N ASP A 240 16.52 16.39 12.91
CA ASP A 240 17.62 17.34 12.77
C ASP A 240 17.16 18.82 12.66
N GLY A 241 15.85 19.12 12.62
CA GLY A 241 15.31 20.46 12.47
C GLY A 241 15.30 21.01 11.03
N GLU A 242 15.69 20.20 10.05
CA GLU A 242 15.66 20.57 8.62
C GLU A 242 14.29 20.33 7.96
N GLY A 243 13.24 20.07 8.77
CA GLY A 243 11.87 19.84 8.34
C GLY A 243 11.05 21.11 8.11
N TYR A 244 9.75 20.94 7.99
CA TYR A 244 8.78 22.03 7.87
C TYR A 244 7.47 21.65 8.57
N PRO A 245 6.57 22.59 8.93
CA PRO A 245 6.60 24.02 8.59
C PRO A 245 7.39 24.91 9.58
N ARG A 246 7.68 24.42 10.78
CA ARG A 246 8.26 25.23 11.89
C ARG A 246 9.74 24.98 12.13
N ARG A 247 10.33 23.97 11.51
CA ARG A 247 11.69 23.50 11.75
C ARG A 247 11.92 23.10 13.21
N THR A 248 10.90 22.48 13.80
CA THR A 248 10.98 21.91 15.14
C THR A 248 11.93 20.72 15.12
N ALA A 249 12.77 20.55 16.16
CA ALA A 249 13.81 19.52 16.18
C ALA A 249 13.69 18.59 17.39
N GLY A 250 14.17 17.37 17.25
CA GLY A 250 14.35 16.42 18.33
C GLY A 250 13.06 16.14 19.11
N LYS A 251 13.14 16.24 20.44
CA LYS A 251 12.02 15.92 21.34
C LYS A 251 10.94 16.99 21.38
N ASP A 252 11.16 18.16 20.81
CA ASP A 252 10.15 19.22 20.70
C ASP A 252 9.10 18.87 19.62
N ILE A 253 9.39 17.92 18.75
CA ILE A 253 8.40 17.29 17.87
C ILE A 253 7.57 16.31 18.71
N ASP A 254 6.24 16.39 18.65
CA ASP A 254 5.37 15.45 19.36
C ASP A 254 5.67 14.00 18.98
N VAL A 255 5.66 13.10 19.96
CA VAL A 255 6.01 11.70 19.73
C VAL A 255 5.08 11.01 18.72
N LEU A 256 3.79 11.36 18.69
CA LEU A 256 2.82 10.80 17.73
C LEU A 256 3.14 11.28 16.31
N ALA A 257 3.55 12.54 16.15
CA ALA A 257 4.02 13.07 14.86
C ALA A 257 5.30 12.38 14.37
N ARG A 258 6.26 12.13 15.31
CA ARG A 258 7.49 11.35 14.98
C ARG A 258 7.17 9.93 14.51
N ILE A 259 6.16 9.28 15.11
CA ILE A 259 5.69 7.95 14.69
C ILE A 259 5.10 8.03 13.28
N VAL A 260 4.20 8.99 13.03
CA VAL A 260 3.55 9.15 11.72
C VAL A 260 4.57 9.48 10.64
N SER A 261 5.58 10.32 10.93
CA SER A 261 6.66 10.65 9.98
C SER A 261 7.42 9.41 9.47
N VAL A 262 7.70 8.43 10.35
CA VAL A 262 8.35 7.17 9.96
C VAL A 262 7.40 6.30 9.14
N ALA A 263 6.14 6.17 9.59
CA ALA A 263 5.13 5.34 8.94
C ALA A 263 4.78 5.86 7.54
N ASP A 264 4.58 7.17 7.39
CA ASP A 264 4.31 7.83 6.11
C ASP A 264 5.49 7.68 5.13
N ALA A 265 6.72 7.92 5.60
CA ALA A 265 7.90 7.74 4.77
C ALA A 265 8.06 6.29 4.26
N PHE A 266 7.77 5.30 5.10
CA PHE A 266 7.80 3.89 4.69
C PHE A 266 6.67 3.58 3.70
N GLU A 267 5.44 4.00 3.99
CA GLU A 267 4.29 3.84 3.09
C GLU A 267 4.60 4.42 1.72
N ALA A 268 5.10 5.66 1.69
CA ALA A 268 5.45 6.34 0.45
C ALA A 268 6.52 5.60 -0.37
N MET A 269 7.41 4.83 0.26
CA MET A 269 8.43 4.05 -0.42
C MET A 269 7.91 2.72 -0.96
N VAL A 270 7.02 2.04 -0.24
CA VAL A 270 6.51 0.71 -0.63
C VAL A 270 5.28 0.77 -1.53
N SER A 271 4.58 1.90 -1.57
CA SER A 271 3.45 2.12 -2.47
C SER A 271 3.88 2.55 -3.87
N ASP A 272 3.23 1.99 -4.89
CA ASP A 272 3.46 2.40 -6.27
C ASP A 272 3.00 3.85 -6.50
N LYS A 273 3.80 4.60 -7.22
CA LYS A 273 3.50 5.98 -7.65
C LYS A 273 3.56 6.04 -9.18
N PRO A 274 2.75 6.86 -9.85
CA PRO A 274 2.76 6.96 -11.33
C PRO A 274 4.11 7.33 -11.94
N TYR A 275 5.01 7.91 -11.12
CA TYR A 275 6.33 8.40 -11.52
C TYR A 275 7.48 7.61 -10.90
N ARG A 276 7.20 6.58 -10.08
CA ARG A 276 8.23 5.77 -9.42
C ARG A 276 7.69 4.40 -9.06
N ASN A 277 8.43 3.32 -9.37
CA ASN A 277 8.14 1.98 -8.92
C ASN A 277 8.24 1.89 -7.39
N SER A 278 7.40 1.04 -6.78
CA SER A 278 7.49 0.71 -5.35
C SER A 278 8.84 0.07 -5.03
N MET A 279 9.33 0.37 -3.83
CA MET A 279 10.47 -0.35 -3.27
C MET A 279 9.98 -1.66 -2.64
N ILE A 280 10.79 -2.71 -2.72
CA ILE A 280 10.57 -3.87 -1.87
C ILE A 280 10.74 -3.47 -0.39
N GLY A 281 9.97 -4.09 0.51
CA GLY A 281 9.96 -3.72 1.93
C GLY A 281 11.34 -3.65 2.59
N TYR A 282 12.28 -4.53 2.22
CA TYR A 282 13.67 -4.48 2.69
C TYR A 282 14.41 -3.21 2.23
N ALA A 283 14.25 -2.81 0.96
CA ALA A 283 14.91 -1.61 0.44
C ALA A 283 14.39 -0.34 1.13
N ALA A 284 13.06 -0.28 1.37
CA ALA A 284 12.45 0.80 2.14
C ALA A 284 12.95 0.83 3.59
N MET A 285 13.08 -0.33 4.25
CA MET A 285 13.65 -0.44 5.59
C MET A 285 15.11 0.05 5.63
N LYS A 286 15.92 -0.35 4.65
CA LYS A 286 17.31 0.11 4.53
C LYS A 286 17.40 1.62 4.31
N ALA A 287 16.51 2.21 3.52
CA ALA A 287 16.44 3.65 3.30
C ALA A 287 16.10 4.40 4.60
N LEU A 288 15.11 3.93 5.36
CA LEU A 288 14.80 4.50 6.69
C LEU A 288 15.99 4.45 7.65
N LEU A 289 16.71 3.32 7.67
CA LEU A 289 17.91 3.16 8.50
C LEU A 289 19.02 4.12 8.12
N SER A 290 19.20 4.43 6.84
CA SER A 290 20.22 5.38 6.38
C SER A 290 19.94 6.82 6.81
N ASP A 291 18.67 7.17 7.06
CA ASP A 291 18.23 8.48 7.53
C ASP A 291 18.00 8.55 9.06
N ASN A 292 18.37 7.47 9.77
CA ASN A 292 18.29 7.42 11.23
C ASN A 292 19.11 8.54 11.89
N SER A 293 18.62 9.10 12.97
CA SER A 293 19.20 10.23 13.73
C SER A 293 19.31 11.55 12.95
N ARG A 294 18.99 11.56 11.68
CA ARG A 294 18.97 12.76 10.85
C ARG A 294 17.54 13.19 10.56
N ARG A 295 16.82 12.40 9.76
CA ARG A 295 15.42 12.69 9.45
C ARG A 295 14.48 12.19 10.53
N PHE A 296 14.76 11.02 11.11
CA PHE A 296 13.86 10.31 12.00
C PHE A 296 14.43 10.14 13.41
N ASP A 297 13.54 10.07 14.38
CA ASP A 297 13.88 9.74 15.77
C ASP A 297 14.41 8.29 15.85
N PRO A 298 15.63 8.08 16.42
CA PRO A 298 16.24 6.77 16.57
C PRO A 298 15.39 5.77 17.35
N GLU A 299 14.68 6.22 18.38
CA GLU A 299 13.83 5.34 19.19
C GLU A 299 12.59 4.88 18.42
N ILE A 300 12.03 5.75 17.56
CA ILE A 300 10.91 5.36 16.69
C ILE A 300 11.38 4.39 15.62
N ILE A 301 12.53 4.62 14.99
CA ILE A 301 13.12 3.67 14.03
C ILE A 301 13.39 2.32 14.68
N LYS A 302 13.93 2.28 15.91
CA LYS A 302 14.14 1.05 16.65
C LYS A 302 12.83 0.30 16.94
N ALA A 303 11.78 1.02 17.36
CA ALA A 303 10.46 0.44 17.56
C ALA A 303 9.86 -0.08 16.25
N PHE A 304 10.06 0.63 15.15
CA PHE A 304 9.61 0.20 13.81
C PHE A 304 10.30 -1.09 13.37
N ILE A 305 11.65 -1.18 13.52
CA ILE A 305 12.40 -2.41 13.23
C ILE A 305 11.93 -3.57 14.11
N LYS A 306 11.72 -3.30 15.40
CA LYS A 306 11.21 -4.32 16.33
C LYS A 306 9.83 -4.82 15.92
N SER A 307 9.01 -3.96 15.35
CA SER A 307 7.66 -4.28 14.92
C SER A 307 7.58 -4.98 13.56
N MET A 308 8.43 -4.61 12.61
CA MET A 308 8.35 -5.04 11.20
C MET A 308 9.41 -6.07 10.83
N GLY A 309 10.49 -6.18 11.61
CA GLY A 309 11.71 -6.87 11.21
C GLY A 309 12.52 -6.07 10.17
N ILE A 310 13.77 -6.46 9.94
CA ILE A 310 14.59 -5.91 8.84
C ILE A 310 14.18 -6.48 7.50
N TYR A 311 13.73 -7.71 7.50
CA TYR A 311 13.11 -8.39 6.36
C TYR A 311 11.61 -8.51 6.65
N PRO A 312 10.79 -7.55 6.19
CA PRO A 312 9.36 -7.57 6.46
C PRO A 312 8.67 -8.82 5.92
N LEU A 313 7.49 -9.12 6.46
CA LEU A 313 6.65 -10.24 6.02
C LEU A 313 6.47 -10.25 4.50
N GLY A 314 6.54 -11.43 3.90
CA GLY A 314 6.43 -11.62 2.45
C GLY A 314 7.70 -11.30 1.66
N SER A 315 8.74 -10.72 2.28
CA SER A 315 10.03 -10.48 1.61
C SER A 315 10.63 -11.78 1.08
N THR A 316 11.17 -11.71 -0.15
CA THR A 316 11.96 -12.81 -0.72
C THR A 316 13.44 -12.60 -0.37
N VAL A 317 14.08 -13.65 0.13
CA VAL A 317 15.47 -13.59 0.60
C VAL A 317 16.29 -14.75 0.05
N LEU A 318 17.58 -14.49 -0.19
CA LEU A 318 18.59 -15.49 -0.50
C LEU A 318 19.30 -15.86 0.79
N LEU A 319 19.41 -17.15 1.07
CA LEU A 319 20.20 -17.67 2.19
C LEU A 319 21.66 -17.92 1.78
N ASN A 320 22.52 -18.08 2.78
CA ASN A 320 23.96 -18.35 2.59
C ASN A 320 24.26 -19.71 1.92
N ASN A 321 23.30 -20.65 1.92
CA ASN A 321 23.39 -21.92 1.20
C ASN A 321 22.80 -21.88 -0.21
N ALA A 322 22.55 -20.68 -0.76
CA ALA A 322 21.90 -20.43 -2.05
C ALA A 322 20.39 -20.78 -2.13
N ALA A 323 19.76 -21.22 -1.06
CA ALA A 323 18.31 -21.40 -1.04
C ALA A 323 17.60 -20.04 -1.11
N ILE A 324 16.44 -20.00 -1.77
CA ILE A 324 15.56 -18.83 -1.83
C ILE A 324 14.33 -19.09 -0.97
N ALA A 325 14.00 -18.14 -0.10
CA ALA A 325 12.92 -18.30 0.85
C ALA A 325 12.05 -17.04 0.95
N ARG A 326 10.83 -17.22 1.45
CA ARG A 326 9.90 -16.13 1.77
C ARG A 326 9.77 -15.97 3.28
N VAL A 327 9.79 -14.74 3.75
CA VAL A 327 9.58 -14.43 5.17
C VAL A 327 8.13 -14.68 5.55
N LEU A 328 7.91 -15.57 6.54
CA LEU A 328 6.60 -15.90 7.09
C LEU A 328 6.32 -15.16 8.40
N GLU A 329 7.36 -14.95 9.23
CA GLU A 329 7.23 -14.37 10.55
C GLU A 329 8.52 -13.65 10.92
N THR A 330 8.41 -12.55 11.65
CA THR A 330 9.56 -11.79 12.14
C THR A 330 9.71 -11.94 13.65
N HIS A 331 10.95 -11.97 14.15
CA HIS A 331 11.23 -12.05 15.58
C HIS A 331 11.63 -10.66 16.13
N PRO A 332 10.81 -10.06 17.03
CA PRO A 332 11.06 -8.69 17.54
C PRO A 332 12.43 -8.52 18.22
N ASP A 333 12.94 -9.55 18.86
CA ASP A 333 14.22 -9.51 19.57
C ASP A 333 15.39 -10.02 18.71
N ALA A 334 15.11 -10.54 17.51
CA ALA A 334 16.11 -10.99 16.53
C ALA A 334 15.70 -10.63 15.09
N PRO A 335 15.64 -9.34 14.74
CA PRO A 335 15.04 -8.86 13.48
C PRO A 335 15.77 -9.31 12.20
N LEU A 336 17.00 -9.84 12.33
CA LEU A 336 17.77 -10.43 11.23
C LEU A 336 17.55 -11.94 11.06
N ARG A 337 16.75 -12.57 11.94
CA ARG A 337 16.54 -14.02 11.98
C ARG A 337 15.07 -14.39 11.88
N PRO A 338 14.43 -14.11 10.73
CA PRO A 338 13.02 -14.42 10.53
C PRO A 338 12.78 -15.92 10.38
N LYS A 339 11.52 -16.33 10.52
CA LYS A 339 11.03 -17.64 10.11
C LYS A 339 10.68 -17.59 8.62
N LEU A 340 11.10 -18.58 7.88
CA LEU A 340 11.12 -18.59 6.43
C LEU A 340 10.41 -19.84 5.89
N ARG A 341 9.83 -19.72 4.68
CA ARG A 341 9.45 -20.87 3.85
C ARG A 341 10.37 -20.94 2.64
N ILE A 342 10.97 -22.10 2.40
CA ILE A 342 11.81 -22.34 1.25
C ILE A 342 10.96 -22.35 -0.02
N MET A 343 11.33 -21.55 -1.00
CA MET A 343 10.72 -21.51 -2.33
C MET A 343 11.57 -22.25 -3.36
N VAL A 344 12.89 -22.20 -3.19
CA VAL A 344 13.88 -22.96 -3.95
C VAL A 344 14.92 -23.47 -2.97
N ASP A 345 15.23 -24.76 -2.99
CA ASP A 345 16.28 -25.32 -2.14
C ASP A 345 17.69 -25.05 -2.69
N GLU A 346 18.70 -25.46 -1.96
CA GLU A 346 20.10 -25.31 -2.30
C GLU A 346 20.53 -26.08 -3.55
N PHE A 347 19.71 -27.01 -4.00
CA PHE A 347 19.92 -27.80 -5.23
C PHE A 347 19.16 -27.24 -6.43
N GLY A 348 18.41 -26.16 -6.25
CA GLY A 348 17.62 -25.51 -7.30
C GLY A 348 16.21 -26.08 -7.52
N LYS A 349 15.76 -27.01 -6.65
CA LYS A 349 14.38 -27.54 -6.71
C LYS A 349 13.40 -26.47 -6.27
N ARG A 350 12.40 -26.18 -7.11
CA ARG A 350 11.36 -25.20 -6.85
C ARG A 350 10.16 -25.88 -6.13
N PHE A 351 9.63 -25.20 -5.11
CA PHE A 351 8.41 -25.59 -4.42
C PHE A 351 7.27 -24.64 -4.80
N GLN A 352 6.05 -25.17 -4.91
CA GLN A 352 4.87 -24.36 -5.25
C GLN A 352 4.02 -24.11 -4.00
N GLY A 353 3.46 -22.91 -3.90
CA GLY A 353 2.52 -22.57 -2.83
C GLY A 353 3.12 -22.75 -1.44
N GLU A 354 2.60 -23.73 -0.71
CA GLU A 354 2.97 -24.01 0.70
C GLU A 354 3.85 -25.27 0.87
N ASP A 355 4.29 -25.89 -0.21
CA ASP A 355 4.99 -27.19 -0.17
C ASP A 355 6.43 -27.11 0.31
N GLY A 356 7.01 -25.92 0.40
CA GLY A 356 8.39 -25.74 0.85
C GLY A 356 8.55 -25.84 2.36
N ASP A 357 9.69 -26.36 2.79
CA ASP A 357 10.04 -26.48 4.21
C ASP A 357 10.01 -25.13 4.93
N VAL A 358 9.53 -25.15 6.16
CA VAL A 358 9.53 -23.98 7.05
C VAL A 358 10.74 -24.04 7.96
N ILE A 359 11.59 -23.03 7.90
CA ILE A 359 12.82 -22.93 8.70
C ILE A 359 12.73 -21.70 9.61
N ASP A 360 13.00 -21.89 10.90
CA ASP A 360 13.17 -20.78 11.84
C ASP A 360 14.67 -20.50 12.02
N LEU A 361 15.11 -19.32 11.56
CA LEU A 361 16.52 -18.92 11.68
C LEU A 361 16.97 -18.67 13.13
N LEU A 362 16.03 -18.57 14.09
CA LEU A 362 16.40 -18.58 15.52
C LEU A 362 16.92 -19.94 15.97
N ALA A 363 16.32 -21.01 15.50
CA ALA A 363 16.71 -22.39 15.79
C ALA A 363 17.89 -22.84 14.94
N GLU A 364 17.85 -22.50 13.64
CA GLU A 364 18.87 -22.90 12.67
C GLU A 364 19.99 -21.83 12.55
N LYS A 365 21.04 -21.99 13.38
CA LYS A 365 22.09 -20.98 13.53
C LYS A 365 23.10 -20.94 12.37
N THR A 366 23.20 -21.98 11.57
CA THR A 366 24.14 -22.10 10.44
C THR A 366 23.63 -21.33 9.20
N LEU A 367 22.31 -21.17 9.10
CA LEU A 367 21.68 -20.43 8.04
C LEU A 367 21.48 -18.96 8.43
N PHE A 368 21.68 -18.08 7.45
CA PHE A 368 21.38 -16.65 7.58
C PHE A 368 20.99 -16.05 6.25
N VAL A 369 20.30 -14.92 6.28
CA VAL A 369 19.94 -14.17 5.08
C VAL A 369 21.18 -13.48 4.53
N ALA A 370 21.61 -13.87 3.34
CA ALA A 370 22.72 -13.25 2.63
C ALA A 370 22.31 -11.90 1.99
N ARG A 371 21.12 -11.87 1.36
CA ARG A 371 20.53 -10.64 0.81
C ARG A 371 19.01 -10.79 0.62
N ALA A 372 18.30 -9.66 0.53
CA ALA A 372 16.95 -9.64 -0.02
C ALA A 372 17.00 -9.70 -1.56
N ILE A 373 15.97 -10.28 -2.16
CA ILE A 373 15.80 -10.42 -3.61
C ILE A 373 14.52 -9.70 -4.01
N ASP A 374 14.55 -8.96 -5.12
CA ASP A 374 13.33 -8.49 -5.77
C ASP A 374 12.60 -9.71 -6.36
N PRO A 375 11.32 -9.95 -6.05
CA PRO A 375 10.58 -11.06 -6.64
C PRO A 375 10.61 -11.08 -8.17
N LYS A 376 10.77 -9.94 -8.83
CA LYS A 376 10.89 -9.82 -10.28
C LYS A 376 12.19 -10.43 -10.81
N GLU A 377 13.27 -10.42 -10.04
CA GLU A 377 14.53 -11.10 -10.41
C GLU A 377 14.37 -12.63 -10.44
N PHE A 378 13.45 -13.15 -9.62
CA PHE A 378 13.21 -14.57 -9.47
C PHE A 378 12.16 -15.13 -10.42
N MET A 379 11.13 -14.35 -10.79
CA MET A 379 10.05 -14.79 -11.69
C MET A 379 10.44 -14.72 -13.18
N GLY A 380 11.54 -14.06 -13.52
CA GLY A 380 12.02 -13.87 -14.89
C GLY A 380 13.12 -14.83 -15.33
N ALA A 381 13.45 -15.86 -14.53
CA ALA A 381 14.46 -16.88 -14.84
C ALA A 381 13.81 -18.24 -15.16
#